data_dc7c73f35d05946d7d046f7fc75d9c56
#
_entry.id   dc7c73f35d05946d7d046f7fc75d9c56
#
_cell.length_a   1.000
_cell.length_b   1.000
_cell.length_c   1.000
_cell.angle_alpha   90.00
_cell.angle_beta   90.00
_cell.angle_gamma   90.00
#
_symmetry.space_group_name_H-M   'P 1'
#
loop_
_entity.id
_entity.type
_entity.pdbx_description
1 polymer ?
#
loop_
_entity_poly.entity_id
_entity_poly.type
_entity_poly.pdbx_seq_one_letter_code
_entity_poly.pdbx_strand_id
1 'polypeptide(L)'
;MEPTDSPIGSLIHQIMTGRIKTDNKVIAGLFVADRLDHLLNDVNGVLSKIMEGTTVITDRYYFSSYAYHSVDMPMDWVIQANAQSKELLQPTVTIFIDVNPDNAVERIAKNRFHQELFEKKSRLIKVREKYLEAFEKLKDEENIVIIDGNRSQEEIAEEIWDKVKSYFV
;
A
#
# COMPACT_ATOMS: atom_id res chain seq x y z
N MET A 1 -0.03 -5.73 7.39
CA MET A 1 0.18 -5.77 5.91
C MET A 1 -1.14 -6.06 5.24
N GLU A 2 -1.39 -5.46 4.09
CA GLU A 2 -2.60 -5.70 3.27
C GLU A 2 -2.22 -6.37 1.93
N PRO A 3 -3.00 -7.34 1.43
CA PRO A 3 -4.20 -7.88 2.09
C PRO A 3 -3.86 -8.64 3.37
N THR A 4 -4.84 -8.68 4.31
CA THR A 4 -4.67 -9.33 5.61
C THR A 4 -4.81 -10.86 5.53
N ASP A 5 -4.60 -11.55 6.66
CA ASP A 5 -4.88 -12.99 6.78
C ASP A 5 -6.34 -13.27 7.19
N SER A 6 -7.20 -12.23 7.17
CA SER A 6 -8.64 -12.35 7.41
C SER A 6 -9.33 -13.19 6.32
N PRO A 7 -10.58 -13.62 6.49
CA PRO A 7 -11.34 -14.27 5.43
C PRO A 7 -11.42 -13.43 4.15
N ILE A 8 -11.52 -12.08 4.27
CA ILE A 8 -11.55 -11.16 3.12
C ILE A 8 -10.19 -11.13 2.44
N GLY A 9 -9.11 -10.96 3.19
CA GLY A 9 -7.75 -10.98 2.67
C GLY A 9 -7.38 -12.32 2.04
N SER A 10 -7.82 -13.43 2.62
CA SER A 10 -7.64 -14.78 2.05
C SER A 10 -8.33 -14.91 0.69
N LEU A 11 -9.51 -14.31 0.50
CA LEU A 11 -10.19 -14.26 -0.80
C LEU A 11 -9.39 -13.45 -1.81
N ILE A 12 -8.85 -12.28 -1.41
CA ILE A 12 -7.97 -11.48 -2.27
C ILE A 12 -6.75 -12.28 -2.71
N HIS A 13 -6.08 -13.00 -1.80
CA HIS A 13 -4.94 -13.85 -2.14
C HIS A 13 -5.29 -14.94 -3.16
N GLN A 14 -6.48 -15.56 -3.06
CA GLN A 14 -6.92 -16.54 -4.05
C GLN A 14 -7.15 -15.92 -5.43
N ILE A 15 -7.65 -14.69 -5.48
CA ILE A 15 -7.82 -13.94 -6.73
C ILE A 15 -6.44 -13.57 -7.31
N MET A 16 -5.55 -13.01 -6.50
CA MET A 16 -4.21 -12.60 -6.94
C MET A 16 -3.36 -13.77 -7.44
N THR A 17 -3.52 -14.95 -6.84
CA THR A 17 -2.86 -16.19 -7.30
C THR A 17 -3.56 -16.87 -8.49
N GLY A 18 -4.65 -16.28 -9.01
CA GLY A 18 -5.37 -16.78 -10.19
C GLY A 18 -6.27 -18.00 -9.93
N ARG A 19 -6.47 -18.40 -8.67
CA ARG A 19 -7.41 -19.49 -8.32
C ARG A 19 -8.86 -19.09 -8.52
N ILE A 20 -9.17 -17.80 -8.34
CA ILE A 20 -10.48 -17.21 -8.59
C ILE A 20 -10.30 -16.08 -9.60
N LYS A 21 -11.19 -16.03 -10.60
CA LYS A 21 -11.21 -14.94 -11.60
C LYS A 21 -12.37 -14.01 -11.30
N THR A 22 -12.10 -12.71 -11.29
CA THR A 22 -13.09 -11.66 -11.09
C THR A 22 -12.67 -10.37 -11.79
N ASP A 23 -13.56 -9.38 -11.83
CA ASP A 23 -13.27 -8.05 -12.38
C ASP A 23 -12.37 -7.23 -11.45
N ASN A 24 -11.54 -6.35 -12.01
CA ASN A 24 -10.64 -5.48 -11.24
C ASN A 24 -11.39 -4.56 -10.26
N LYS A 25 -12.63 -4.17 -10.56
CA LYS A 25 -13.46 -3.36 -9.65
C LYS A 25 -13.87 -4.16 -8.42
N VAL A 26 -14.14 -5.47 -8.57
CA VAL A 26 -14.44 -6.36 -7.44
C VAL A 26 -13.20 -6.49 -6.55
N ILE A 27 -12.02 -6.66 -7.15
CA ILE A 27 -10.75 -6.70 -6.40
C ILE A 27 -10.56 -5.41 -5.61
N ALA A 28 -10.77 -4.25 -6.24
CA ALA A 28 -10.65 -2.95 -5.56
C ALA A 28 -11.63 -2.84 -4.37
N GLY A 29 -12.89 -3.26 -4.54
CA GLY A 29 -13.88 -3.30 -3.47
C GLY A 29 -13.51 -4.25 -2.32
N LEU A 30 -12.93 -5.40 -2.62
CA LEU A 30 -12.44 -6.34 -1.60
C LEU A 30 -11.27 -5.75 -0.80
N PHE A 31 -10.33 -5.02 -1.42
CA PHE A 31 -9.27 -4.32 -0.70
C PHE A 31 -9.81 -3.22 0.22
N VAL A 32 -10.89 -2.53 -0.16
CA VAL A 32 -11.57 -1.57 0.73
C VAL A 32 -12.17 -2.29 1.93
N ALA A 33 -12.87 -3.40 1.71
CA ALA A 33 -13.48 -4.18 2.77
C ALA A 33 -12.44 -4.79 3.73
N ASP A 34 -11.36 -5.36 3.19
CA ASP A 34 -10.24 -5.92 3.99
C ASP A 34 -9.58 -4.83 4.86
N ARG A 35 -9.38 -3.64 4.30
CA ARG A 35 -8.82 -2.49 5.02
C ARG A 35 -9.71 -2.01 6.14
N LEU A 36 -11.02 -1.92 5.90
CA LEU A 36 -11.97 -1.52 6.94
C LEU A 36 -12.01 -2.56 8.07
N ASP A 37 -11.99 -3.85 7.75
CA ASP A 37 -11.87 -4.90 8.76
C ASP A 37 -10.56 -4.80 9.54
N HIS A 38 -9.44 -4.60 8.85
CA HIS A 38 -8.12 -4.40 9.46
C HIS A 38 -8.07 -3.19 10.41
N LEU A 39 -8.81 -2.12 10.11
CA LEU A 39 -8.89 -0.94 10.97
C LEU A 39 -9.80 -1.15 12.17
N LEU A 40 -10.99 -1.72 11.94
CA LEU A 40 -12.12 -1.71 12.86
C LEU A 40 -12.28 -2.99 13.67
N ASN A 41 -11.51 -4.04 13.37
CA ASN A 41 -11.65 -5.34 14.05
C ASN A 41 -11.47 -5.19 15.57
N ASP A 42 -12.45 -5.66 16.35
CA ASP A 42 -12.48 -5.51 17.81
C ASP A 42 -11.35 -6.29 18.51
N VAL A 43 -10.82 -7.35 17.87
CA VAL A 43 -9.82 -8.23 18.49
C VAL A 43 -8.39 -7.76 18.22
N ASN A 44 -8.10 -7.36 16.99
CA ASN A 44 -6.73 -7.07 16.54
C ASN A 44 -6.66 -5.87 15.58
N GLY A 45 -7.69 -5.05 15.53
CA GLY A 45 -7.76 -3.88 14.65
C GLY A 45 -6.69 -2.84 14.96
N VAL A 46 -6.27 -2.13 13.93
CA VAL A 46 -5.24 -1.09 14.02
C VAL A 46 -5.65 0.02 14.97
N LEU A 47 -6.92 0.45 14.92
CA LEU A 47 -7.43 1.52 15.79
C LEU A 47 -7.39 1.13 17.27
N SER A 48 -7.73 -0.12 17.61
CA SER A 48 -7.63 -0.63 18.98
C SER A 48 -6.18 -0.56 19.49
N LYS A 49 -5.21 -0.97 18.66
CA LYS A 49 -3.78 -0.91 19.02
C LYS A 49 -3.27 0.51 19.23
N ILE A 50 -3.71 1.45 18.42
CA ILE A 50 -3.36 2.86 18.57
C ILE A 50 -3.96 3.42 19.86
N MET A 51 -5.20 3.10 20.19
CA MET A 51 -5.85 3.52 21.45
C MET A 51 -5.16 2.93 22.69
N GLU A 52 -4.55 1.75 22.56
CA GLU A 52 -3.70 1.14 23.60
C GLU A 52 -2.32 1.81 23.73
N GLY A 53 -2.01 2.84 22.93
CA GLY A 53 -0.74 3.54 22.90
C GLY A 53 0.36 2.85 22.09
N THR A 54 0.00 1.87 21.26
CA THR A 54 0.96 1.15 20.41
C THR A 54 1.24 1.94 19.14
N THR A 55 2.52 2.15 18.81
CA THR A 55 2.92 2.65 17.50
C THR A 55 2.71 1.55 16.45
N VAL A 56 1.97 1.86 15.40
CA VAL A 56 1.68 0.91 14.31
C VAL A 56 2.44 1.28 13.05
N ILE A 57 3.19 0.34 12.51
CA ILE A 57 3.85 0.43 11.20
C ILE A 57 3.16 -0.57 10.29
N THR A 58 2.59 -0.10 9.18
CA THR A 58 1.95 -0.97 8.19
C THR A 58 2.70 -0.96 6.87
N ASP A 59 2.92 -2.16 6.30
CA ASP A 59 3.35 -2.32 4.91
C ASP A 59 2.09 -2.28 4.04
N ARG A 60 2.03 -1.23 3.20
CA ARG A 60 0.88 -0.85 2.36
C ARG A 60 -0.31 -0.32 3.17
N TYR A 61 -0.99 0.64 2.55
CA TYR A 61 -2.25 1.21 2.98
C TYR A 61 -2.98 1.79 1.76
N TYR A 62 -3.93 2.72 1.91
CA TYR A 62 -4.79 3.18 0.82
C TYR A 62 -4.04 3.77 -0.40
N PHE A 63 -2.83 4.34 -0.25
CA PHE A 63 -2.02 4.76 -1.40
C PHE A 63 -1.67 3.61 -2.35
N SER A 64 -1.51 2.39 -1.82
CA SER A 64 -1.36 1.21 -2.67
C SER A 64 -2.61 0.96 -3.52
N SER A 65 -3.80 1.14 -2.96
CA SER A 65 -5.04 1.07 -3.73
C SER A 65 -5.10 2.16 -4.80
N TYR A 66 -4.75 3.41 -4.44
CA TYR A 66 -4.72 4.52 -5.40
C TYR A 66 -3.81 4.22 -6.59
N ALA A 67 -2.63 3.65 -6.35
CA ALA A 67 -1.69 3.33 -7.40
C ALA A 67 -2.10 2.09 -8.22
N TYR A 68 -2.35 0.95 -7.55
CA TYR A 68 -2.55 -0.32 -8.24
C TYR A 68 -3.89 -0.40 -8.99
N HIS A 69 -4.97 0.10 -8.38
CA HIS A 69 -6.29 0.01 -9.00
C HIS A 69 -6.51 1.12 -10.04
N SER A 70 -5.85 2.28 -9.88
CA SER A 70 -5.99 3.37 -10.87
C SER A 70 -5.25 3.10 -12.19
N VAL A 71 -4.54 2.00 -12.31
CA VAL A 71 -4.09 1.51 -13.63
C VAL A 71 -5.27 1.11 -14.51
N ASP A 72 -6.34 0.60 -13.92
CA ASP A 72 -7.47 -0.01 -14.64
C ASP A 72 -8.78 0.78 -14.46
N MET A 73 -8.83 1.80 -13.59
CA MET A 73 -10.03 2.59 -13.31
C MET A 73 -9.69 4.04 -12.90
N PRO A 74 -10.65 4.96 -12.92
CA PRO A 74 -10.42 6.37 -12.56
C PRO A 74 -9.89 6.51 -11.13
N MET A 75 -8.82 7.28 -10.92
CA MET A 75 -8.21 7.50 -9.60
C MET A 75 -9.19 8.13 -8.61
N ASP A 76 -10.03 9.08 -9.05
CA ASP A 76 -11.01 9.72 -8.18
C ASP A 76 -12.00 8.73 -7.59
N TRP A 77 -12.41 7.72 -8.38
CA TRP A 77 -13.25 6.65 -7.88
C TRP A 77 -12.53 5.81 -6.81
N VAL A 78 -11.25 5.49 -7.05
CA VAL A 78 -10.46 4.70 -6.08
C VAL A 78 -10.23 5.49 -4.79
N ILE A 79 -9.95 6.78 -4.88
CA ILE A 79 -9.81 7.67 -3.71
C ILE A 79 -11.12 7.71 -2.93
N GLN A 80 -12.25 7.92 -3.62
CA GLN A 80 -13.57 7.98 -2.97
C GLN A 80 -13.94 6.64 -2.31
N ALA A 81 -13.64 5.50 -2.95
CA ALA A 81 -13.89 4.18 -2.37
C ALA A 81 -13.11 3.94 -1.07
N ASN A 82 -11.96 4.60 -0.89
CA ASN A 82 -11.13 4.50 0.32
C ASN A 82 -11.34 5.68 1.31
N ALA A 83 -12.28 6.58 1.04
CA ALA A 83 -12.49 7.78 1.86
C ALA A 83 -12.75 7.47 3.33
N GLN A 84 -13.56 6.44 3.62
CA GLN A 84 -13.83 6.00 4.99
C GLN A 84 -12.56 5.52 5.72
N SER A 85 -11.68 4.81 5.04
CA SER A 85 -10.41 4.36 5.64
C SER A 85 -9.50 5.54 5.96
N LYS A 86 -9.45 6.56 5.09
CA LYS A 86 -8.72 7.81 5.32
C LYS A 86 -9.31 8.61 6.48
N GLU A 87 -10.64 8.71 6.55
CA GLU A 87 -11.35 9.41 7.64
C GLU A 87 -11.11 8.74 9.00
N LEU A 88 -11.14 7.40 9.04
CA LEU A 88 -10.90 6.64 10.27
C LEU A 88 -9.46 6.75 10.76
N LEU A 89 -8.50 6.66 9.86
CA LEU A 89 -7.07 6.69 10.20
C LEU A 89 -6.23 7.23 9.04
N GLN A 90 -5.84 8.49 9.14
CA GLN A 90 -4.80 9.04 8.28
C GLN A 90 -3.43 8.76 8.91
N PRO A 91 -2.46 8.21 8.16
CA PRO A 91 -1.10 7.99 8.67
C PRO A 91 -0.42 9.30 9.10
N THR A 92 0.32 9.26 10.19
CA THR A 92 1.18 10.39 10.62
C THR A 92 2.22 10.73 9.54
N VAL A 93 2.73 9.71 8.86
CA VAL A 93 3.64 9.84 7.72
C VAL A 93 3.49 8.64 6.78
N THR A 94 3.47 8.91 5.49
CA THR A 94 3.54 7.89 4.43
C THR A 94 4.92 7.92 3.81
N ILE A 95 5.66 6.81 3.91
CA ILE A 95 6.98 6.66 3.31
C ILE A 95 6.83 5.88 2.00
N PHE A 96 7.28 6.45 0.92
CA PHE A 96 7.36 5.80 -0.38
C PHE A 96 8.81 5.57 -0.78
N ILE A 97 9.22 4.31 -0.87
CA ILE A 97 10.55 3.93 -1.34
C ILE A 97 10.47 3.80 -2.87
N ASP A 98 10.93 4.83 -3.56
CA ASP A 98 10.85 4.92 -5.02
C ASP A 98 11.99 4.11 -5.67
N VAL A 99 11.65 2.95 -6.21
CA VAL A 99 12.60 2.06 -6.89
C VAL A 99 12.38 2.14 -8.41
N ASN A 100 13.47 2.28 -9.17
CA ASN A 100 13.41 2.16 -10.61
C ASN A 100 12.76 0.83 -11.02
N PRO A 101 11.79 0.80 -11.96
CA PRO A 101 11.11 -0.42 -12.37
C PRO A 101 12.05 -1.55 -12.84
N ASP A 102 13.18 -1.25 -13.44
CA ASP A 102 14.18 -2.27 -13.82
C ASP A 102 14.78 -2.94 -12.60
N ASN A 103 15.21 -2.15 -11.60
CA ASN A 103 15.73 -2.65 -10.34
C ASN A 103 14.66 -3.42 -9.55
N ALA A 104 13.40 -2.97 -9.61
CA ALA A 104 12.29 -3.66 -8.97
C ALA A 104 12.07 -5.06 -9.57
N VAL A 105 12.04 -5.17 -10.89
CA VAL A 105 11.90 -6.47 -11.59
C VAL A 105 13.05 -7.42 -11.23
N GLU A 106 14.29 -6.93 -11.21
CA GLU A 106 15.45 -7.76 -10.82
C GLU A 106 15.35 -8.26 -9.37
N ARG A 107 14.94 -7.39 -8.44
CA ARG A 107 14.75 -7.76 -7.02
C ARG A 107 13.64 -8.79 -6.84
N ILE A 108 12.52 -8.63 -7.55
CA ILE A 108 11.40 -9.59 -7.55
C ILE A 108 11.88 -10.94 -8.09
N ALA A 109 12.57 -10.96 -9.23
CA ALA A 109 13.04 -12.19 -9.85
C ALA A 109 14.02 -12.99 -8.95
N LYS A 110 14.82 -12.30 -8.12
CA LYS A 110 15.75 -12.95 -7.17
C LYS A 110 15.07 -13.54 -5.95
N ASN A 111 13.92 -13.03 -5.53
CA ASN A 111 13.35 -13.28 -4.20
C ASN A 111 12.01 -14.03 -4.19
N ARG A 112 11.39 -14.34 -5.34
CA ARG A 112 10.06 -14.96 -5.39
C ARG A 112 9.97 -16.12 -6.39
N PHE A 113 9.39 -17.24 -5.91
CA PHE A 113 9.11 -18.44 -6.73
C PHE A 113 7.84 -18.31 -7.59
N HIS A 114 6.93 -17.36 -7.31
CA HIS A 114 5.70 -17.14 -8.07
C HIS A 114 5.54 -15.66 -8.42
N GLN A 115 5.35 -15.36 -9.72
CA GLN A 115 4.93 -14.05 -10.19
C GLN A 115 3.45 -13.85 -9.86
N GLU A 116 3.16 -12.91 -8.98
CA GLU A 116 1.80 -12.43 -8.77
C GLU A 116 1.31 -11.63 -9.99
N LEU A 117 -0.03 -11.56 -10.18
CA LEU A 117 -0.70 -11.01 -11.37
C LEU A 117 -0.26 -9.56 -11.74
N PHE A 118 0.32 -8.84 -10.79
CA PHE A 118 0.69 -7.43 -10.94
C PHE A 118 2.18 -7.17 -11.24
N GLU A 119 3.02 -8.19 -11.37
CA GLU A 119 4.49 -8.06 -11.42
C GLU A 119 5.09 -7.96 -12.83
N LYS A 120 4.28 -7.71 -13.88
CA LYS A 120 4.84 -7.42 -15.21
C LYS A 120 5.46 -6.01 -15.22
N LYS A 121 6.69 -5.86 -15.72
CA LYS A 121 7.44 -4.58 -15.79
C LYS A 121 6.57 -3.41 -16.29
N SER A 122 5.82 -3.60 -17.38
CA SER A 122 4.93 -2.57 -17.92
C SER A 122 3.85 -2.12 -16.92
N ARG A 123 3.39 -3.01 -16.04
CA ARG A 123 2.43 -2.68 -14.99
C ARG A 123 3.12 -1.95 -13.85
N LEU A 124 4.33 -2.36 -13.45
CA LEU A 124 5.10 -1.67 -12.41
C LEU A 124 5.42 -0.21 -12.78
N ILE A 125 5.74 0.05 -14.05
CA ILE A 125 5.91 1.43 -14.56
C ILE A 125 4.63 2.23 -14.34
N LYS A 126 3.49 1.73 -14.77
CA LYS A 126 2.18 2.40 -14.61
C LYS A 126 1.81 2.60 -13.14
N VAL A 127 2.06 1.59 -12.30
CA VAL A 127 1.79 1.68 -10.85
C VAL A 127 2.64 2.77 -10.22
N ARG A 128 3.94 2.85 -10.55
CA ARG A 128 4.83 3.93 -10.06
C ARG A 128 4.31 5.30 -10.49
N GLU A 129 3.94 5.47 -11.78
CA GLU A 129 3.35 6.71 -12.28
C GLU A 129 2.08 7.10 -11.50
N LYS A 130 1.23 6.11 -11.19
CA LYS A 130 0.01 6.32 -10.40
C LYS A 130 0.27 6.66 -8.93
N TYR A 131 1.34 6.12 -8.32
CA TYR A 131 1.78 6.59 -7.00
C TYR A 131 2.14 8.07 -7.03
N LEU A 132 2.98 8.49 -7.98
CA LEU A 132 3.42 9.88 -8.11
C LEU A 132 2.24 10.82 -8.42
N GLU A 133 1.29 10.39 -9.27
CA GLU A 133 0.05 11.13 -9.53
C GLU A 133 -0.79 11.29 -8.26
N ALA A 134 -0.96 10.24 -7.46
CA ALA A 134 -1.70 10.29 -6.20
C ALA A 134 -1.00 11.19 -5.17
N PHE A 135 0.32 11.15 -5.08
CA PHE A 135 1.10 12.00 -4.18
C PHE A 135 0.96 13.48 -4.56
N GLU A 136 1.09 13.82 -5.83
CA GLU A 136 0.91 15.21 -6.30
C GLU A 136 -0.50 15.71 -6.02
N LYS A 137 -1.52 14.84 -6.21
CA LYS A 137 -2.92 15.19 -5.97
C LYS A 137 -3.24 15.43 -4.49
N LEU A 138 -2.55 14.74 -3.58
CA LEU A 138 -2.84 14.73 -2.14
C LEU A 138 -1.75 15.38 -1.28
N LYS A 139 -0.74 16.02 -1.88
CA LYS A 139 0.42 16.60 -1.18
C LYS A 139 0.08 17.65 -0.12
N ASP A 140 -1.02 18.36 -0.29
CA ASP A 140 -1.48 19.40 0.66
C ASP A 140 -2.30 18.81 1.81
N GLU A 141 -2.70 17.54 1.71
CA GLU A 141 -3.54 16.85 2.69
C GLU A 141 -2.78 15.76 3.46
N GLU A 142 -1.68 15.24 2.89
CA GLU A 142 -0.98 14.05 3.37
C GLU A 142 0.51 14.35 3.61
N ASN A 143 1.05 13.82 4.68
CA ASN A 143 2.49 13.89 4.94
C ASN A 143 3.21 12.75 4.21
N ILE A 144 3.76 13.05 3.04
CA ILE A 144 4.37 12.08 2.14
C ILE A 144 5.88 12.33 2.06
N VAL A 145 6.66 11.30 2.34
CA VAL A 145 8.12 11.29 2.21
C VAL A 145 8.52 10.30 1.13
N ILE A 146 9.19 10.79 0.09
CA ILE A 146 9.73 9.97 -1.00
C ILE A 146 11.20 9.73 -0.74
N ILE A 147 11.62 8.47 -0.71
CA ILE A 147 12.99 8.01 -0.48
C ILE A 147 13.50 7.31 -1.74
N ASP A 148 14.72 7.63 -2.17
CA ASP A 148 15.37 6.91 -3.28
C ASP A 148 15.70 5.47 -2.87
N GLY A 149 14.92 4.52 -3.42
CA GLY A 149 15.05 3.09 -3.17
C GLY A 149 16.10 2.37 -4.01
N ASN A 150 16.93 3.09 -4.80
CA ASN A 150 17.97 2.46 -5.66
C ASN A 150 19.32 2.30 -4.94
N ARG A 151 19.42 2.73 -3.70
CA ARG A 151 20.60 2.64 -2.82
C ARG A 151 20.61 1.33 -2.02
N SER A 152 21.61 1.17 -1.14
CA SER A 152 21.68 0.05 -0.21
C SER A 152 20.54 0.08 0.82
N GLN A 153 20.24 -1.08 1.44
CA GLN A 153 19.23 -1.16 2.47
C GLN A 153 19.59 -0.33 3.71
N GLU A 154 20.88 -0.28 4.04
CA GLU A 154 21.43 0.47 5.16
C GLU A 154 21.21 1.98 4.98
N GLU A 155 21.59 2.52 3.81
CA GLU A 155 21.42 3.95 3.49
C GLU A 155 19.92 4.36 3.49
N ILE A 156 19.05 3.49 2.94
CA ILE A 156 17.61 3.72 2.94
C ILE A 156 17.07 3.71 4.37
N ALA A 157 17.50 2.75 5.20
CA ALA A 157 17.05 2.64 6.59
C ALA A 157 17.49 3.85 7.44
N GLU A 158 18.73 4.32 7.27
CA GLU A 158 19.23 5.52 7.93
C GLU A 158 18.42 6.76 7.55
N GLU A 159 18.16 6.98 6.26
CA GLU A 159 17.35 8.11 5.82
C GLU A 159 15.91 8.03 6.33
N ILE A 160 15.28 6.85 6.31
CA ILE A 160 13.94 6.65 6.89
C ILE A 160 13.97 7.01 8.38
N TRP A 161 14.96 6.49 9.13
CA TRP A 161 15.09 6.77 10.56
C TRP A 161 15.20 8.26 10.84
N ASP A 162 16.03 8.97 10.07
CA ASP A 162 16.18 10.42 10.23
C ASP A 162 14.88 11.20 10.00
N LYS A 163 14.00 10.71 9.12
CA LYS A 163 12.69 11.33 8.88
C LYS A 163 11.64 11.01 9.94
N VAL A 164 11.75 9.85 10.58
CA VAL A 164 10.68 9.39 11.50
C VAL A 164 11.03 9.44 12.98
N LYS A 165 12.32 9.51 13.36
CA LYS A 165 12.78 9.45 14.76
C LYS A 165 12.08 10.43 15.70
N SER A 166 11.66 11.59 15.21
CA SER A 166 10.94 12.59 16.00
C SER A 166 9.51 12.18 16.39
N TYR A 167 8.95 11.16 15.78
CA TYR A 167 7.63 10.62 16.13
C TYR A 167 7.68 9.57 17.26
N PHE A 168 8.89 9.17 17.69
CA PHE A 168 9.10 8.15 18.71
C PHE A 168 9.61 8.72 20.05
N VAL A 169 9.44 10.01 20.27
CA VAL A 169 9.90 10.71 21.48
C VAL A 169 8.76 10.83 22.49
#